data_8f34bcabd044a80d05c9ffb5cbfd7db3
#
_entry.id   8f34bcabd044a80d05c9ffb5cbfd7db3
#
_cell.length_a   1.000
_cell.length_b   1.000
_cell.length_c   1.000
_cell.angle_alpha   90.00
_cell.angle_beta   90.00
_cell.angle_gamma   90.00
#
_symmetry.space_group_name_H-M   'P 1'
#
loop_
_entity.id
_entity.type
_entity.pdbx_description
1 polymer ?
#
loop_
_entity_poly.entity_id
_entity_poly.type
_entity_poly.pdbx_seq_one_letter_code
_entity_poly.pdbx_strand_id
1 'polypeptide(L)'
;MHQLIWNKSSVFRWIHRVLDETEAGASALTLKLGSVHVIVVACPEIAREVLRRNEAAFFSRPATFASSLFSYGYKSTSLTVVEDQWKKMKRVLTSEVLSPALECRLHGRRVLEADHLVRSVHGQLKSTPGGCVDVRHVARHFCGNIIRRLVFGKRCFGKSPAAMSVAGGPGADEQEHVDALFTLVNYVYSFCVSDYYPGLVGLDLDGHEKVAKGVMRTLDRLHGPVIDERVREWSQRRKAGDRRDVADILDVLVSLEDADGQPVLSMDEIKAQTVELMFGSVVYPSNTVEWALAEMMNRPGVMQKAIDELDAVVGKERLVQESDICNLNYLKSCIREAFRLHPYHAINAPRVATEDTAIAGYLIPKGSHVIVSRIGLGKNPKVWPEPLEFRPERHLGDGVAVVLAEPDLRFVTFGTGRRGCPGVSLGTAFTMVLFGRLLQGFSWAKPPGIDRINLQESPTSLALAAPLVLQAEPRLAPHLYA
;
A
#
# COMPACT_ATOMS: atom_id res chain seq x y z
N MET A 1 -18.62 -19.42 -13.22
CA MET A 1 -18.82 -19.51 -11.76
C MET A 1 -18.09 -20.68 -11.11
N HIS A 2 -18.28 -21.90 -11.59
CA HIS A 2 -17.58 -23.11 -11.15
C HIS A 2 -16.05 -22.90 -11.06
N GLN A 3 -15.42 -22.28 -12.09
CA GLN A 3 -13.99 -21.96 -12.06
C GLN A 3 -13.61 -20.90 -11.01
N LEU A 4 -14.53 -19.99 -10.64
CA LEU A 4 -14.27 -18.95 -9.63
C LEU A 4 -14.25 -19.53 -8.21
N ILE A 5 -15.09 -20.53 -7.93
CA ILE A 5 -15.16 -21.20 -6.62
C ILE A 5 -13.93 -22.09 -6.42
N TRP A 6 -13.45 -22.78 -7.46
CA TRP A 6 -12.33 -23.72 -7.38
C TRP A 6 -10.95 -23.04 -7.49
N ASN A 7 -10.84 -21.87 -8.16
CA ASN A 7 -9.58 -21.14 -8.39
C ASN A 7 -9.51 -19.81 -7.57
N LYS A 8 -9.79 -19.84 -6.28
CA LYS A 8 -9.84 -18.65 -5.40
C LYS A 8 -8.62 -17.72 -5.52
N SER A 9 -7.45 -18.30 -5.58
CA SER A 9 -6.18 -17.57 -5.59
C SER A 9 -5.86 -16.89 -6.91
N SER A 10 -6.67 -17.10 -7.96
CA SER A 10 -6.36 -16.67 -9.32
C SER A 10 -7.51 -16.06 -10.11
N VAL A 11 -8.58 -15.58 -9.43
CA VAL A 11 -9.72 -14.94 -10.10
C VAL A 11 -9.26 -13.81 -11.02
N PHE A 12 -8.36 -12.96 -10.56
CA PHE A 12 -7.82 -11.90 -11.39
C PHE A 12 -6.99 -12.44 -12.57
N ARG A 13 -6.25 -13.54 -12.41
CA ARG A 13 -5.52 -14.18 -13.52
C ARG A 13 -6.46 -14.78 -14.55
N TRP A 14 -7.57 -15.38 -14.08
CA TRP A 14 -8.62 -15.85 -14.98
C TRP A 14 -9.26 -14.69 -15.75
N ILE A 15 -9.59 -13.59 -15.09
CA ILE A 15 -10.12 -12.38 -15.73
C ILE A 15 -9.15 -11.87 -16.81
N HIS A 16 -7.85 -11.78 -16.51
CA HIS A 16 -6.86 -11.31 -17.48
C HIS A 16 -6.69 -12.28 -18.65
N ARG A 17 -6.73 -13.59 -18.39
CA ARG A 17 -6.71 -14.57 -19.48
C ARG A 17 -7.90 -14.39 -20.43
N VAL A 18 -9.11 -14.20 -19.89
CA VAL A 18 -10.30 -13.94 -20.70
C VAL A 18 -10.18 -12.63 -21.49
N LEU A 19 -9.58 -11.58 -20.88
CA LEU A 19 -9.30 -10.32 -21.59
C LEU A 19 -8.30 -10.51 -22.74
N ASP A 20 -7.27 -11.34 -22.54
CA ASP A 20 -6.24 -11.61 -23.54
C ASP A 20 -6.76 -12.52 -24.67
N GLU A 21 -7.65 -13.48 -24.36
CA GLU A 21 -8.28 -14.40 -25.32
C GLU A 21 -9.40 -13.75 -26.15
N THR A 22 -10.03 -12.65 -25.67
CA THR A 22 -11.02 -11.90 -26.43
C THR A 22 -10.33 -10.94 -27.39
N GLU A 23 -10.55 -11.17 -28.72
CA GLU A 23 -10.07 -10.40 -29.87
C GLU A 23 -9.01 -9.32 -29.58
N ALA A 24 -7.73 -9.68 -29.74
CA ALA A 24 -6.57 -8.79 -29.75
C ALA A 24 -6.54 -7.71 -28.63
N GLY A 25 -6.81 -8.11 -27.37
CA GLY A 25 -6.73 -7.24 -26.20
C GLY A 25 -7.94 -6.31 -26.08
N ALA A 26 -9.07 -6.85 -25.61
CA ALA A 26 -10.27 -6.07 -25.37
C ALA A 26 -9.99 -4.91 -24.41
N SER A 27 -10.48 -3.71 -24.72
CA SER A 27 -10.36 -2.52 -23.89
C SER A 27 -11.21 -2.60 -22.61
N ALA A 28 -12.28 -3.40 -22.65
CA ALA A 28 -13.14 -3.71 -21.51
C ALA A 28 -13.82 -5.08 -21.69
N LEU A 29 -14.18 -5.70 -20.57
CA LEU A 29 -14.90 -6.98 -20.49
C LEU A 29 -16.05 -6.86 -19.51
N THR A 30 -17.23 -7.37 -19.85
CA THR A 30 -18.36 -7.48 -18.91
C THR A 30 -18.57 -8.92 -18.50
N LEU A 31 -18.62 -9.14 -17.18
CA LEU A 31 -18.93 -10.42 -16.55
C LEU A 31 -20.22 -10.28 -15.74
N LYS A 32 -21.02 -11.35 -15.66
CA LYS A 32 -22.18 -11.40 -14.75
C LYS A 32 -21.89 -12.38 -13.62
N LEU A 33 -21.79 -11.87 -12.40
CA LEU A 33 -21.59 -12.65 -11.18
C LEU A 33 -22.84 -12.55 -10.31
N GLY A 34 -23.61 -13.62 -10.25
CA GLY A 34 -24.94 -13.57 -9.63
C GLY A 34 -25.84 -12.55 -10.35
N SER A 35 -26.36 -11.59 -9.59
CA SER A 35 -27.15 -10.47 -10.11
C SER A 35 -26.30 -9.24 -10.49
N VAL A 36 -24.99 -9.25 -10.22
CA VAL A 36 -24.10 -8.10 -10.40
C VAL A 36 -23.38 -8.15 -11.75
N HIS A 37 -23.43 -7.05 -12.51
CA HIS A 37 -22.58 -6.84 -13.66
C HIS A 37 -21.22 -6.31 -13.19
N VAL A 38 -20.14 -6.97 -13.61
CA VAL A 38 -18.76 -6.58 -13.32
C VAL A 38 -18.08 -6.19 -14.62
N ILE A 39 -17.76 -4.91 -14.76
CA ILE A 39 -17.09 -4.34 -15.92
C ILE A 39 -15.61 -4.19 -15.58
N VAL A 40 -14.75 -4.89 -16.34
CA VAL A 40 -13.29 -4.82 -16.18
C VAL A 40 -12.73 -3.93 -17.29
N VAL A 41 -12.00 -2.89 -16.91
CA VAL A 41 -11.42 -1.90 -17.82
C VAL A 41 -9.90 -2.11 -17.88
N ALA A 42 -9.35 -2.22 -19.09
CA ALA A 42 -7.92 -2.48 -19.34
C ALA A 42 -7.25 -1.43 -20.27
N CYS A 43 -7.93 -0.32 -20.61
CA CYS A 43 -7.33 0.75 -21.41
C CYS A 43 -7.44 2.11 -20.72
N PRO A 44 -6.46 3.04 -20.96
CA PRO A 44 -6.43 4.34 -20.32
C PRO A 44 -7.62 5.25 -20.67
N GLU A 45 -8.15 5.16 -21.88
CA GLU A 45 -9.27 5.99 -22.39
C GLU A 45 -10.52 5.74 -21.54
N ILE A 46 -10.92 4.45 -21.40
CA ILE A 46 -12.07 4.04 -20.60
C ILE A 46 -11.78 4.26 -19.11
N ALA A 47 -10.55 4.03 -18.64
CA ALA A 47 -10.19 4.33 -17.26
C ALA A 47 -10.35 5.80 -16.91
N ARG A 48 -10.00 6.73 -17.84
CA ARG A 48 -10.24 8.19 -17.68
C ARG A 48 -11.72 8.53 -17.68
N GLU A 49 -12.52 7.88 -18.52
CA GLU A 49 -13.96 8.06 -18.54
C GLU A 49 -14.59 7.70 -17.18
N VAL A 50 -14.26 6.53 -16.64
CA VAL A 50 -14.78 6.05 -15.35
C VAL A 50 -14.27 6.85 -14.15
N LEU A 51 -12.96 7.12 -14.10
CA LEU A 51 -12.32 7.64 -12.90
C LEU A 51 -12.28 9.16 -12.83
N ARG A 52 -12.56 9.86 -13.95
CA ARG A 52 -12.52 11.35 -14.03
C ARG A 52 -13.76 11.94 -14.63
N ARG A 53 -14.13 11.58 -15.89
CA ARG A 53 -15.23 12.25 -16.60
C ARG A 53 -16.58 11.94 -15.95
N ASN A 54 -16.83 10.67 -15.64
CA ASN A 54 -18.06 10.18 -15.01
C ASN A 54 -17.88 9.84 -13.53
N GLU A 55 -16.92 10.50 -12.85
CA GLU A 55 -16.56 10.19 -11.47
C GLU A 55 -17.77 10.22 -10.51
N ALA A 56 -18.73 11.08 -10.73
CA ALA A 56 -19.94 11.19 -9.89
C ALA A 56 -20.79 9.92 -9.96
N ALA A 57 -21.02 9.39 -11.18
CA ALA A 57 -21.79 8.17 -11.38
C ALA A 57 -21.06 6.91 -10.82
N PHE A 58 -19.73 6.93 -10.72
CA PHE A 58 -18.91 5.84 -10.21
C PHE A 58 -18.25 6.16 -8.87
N PHE A 59 -18.93 6.93 -8.03
CA PHE A 59 -18.34 7.39 -6.76
C PHE A 59 -18.31 6.30 -5.69
N SER A 60 -19.30 5.43 -5.61
CA SER A 60 -19.47 4.45 -4.52
C SER A 60 -18.50 3.26 -4.61
N ARG A 61 -18.50 2.45 -3.56
CA ARG A 61 -17.73 1.21 -3.45
C ARG A 61 -18.66 0.01 -3.36
N PRO A 62 -18.24 -1.21 -3.77
CA PRO A 62 -18.99 -2.42 -3.45
C PRO A 62 -19.13 -2.61 -1.95
N ALA A 63 -20.35 -2.91 -1.51
CA ALA A 63 -20.64 -3.29 -0.13
C ALA A 63 -20.31 -4.77 0.08
N THR A 64 -19.01 -5.10 0.22
CA THR A 64 -18.56 -6.47 0.44
C THR A 64 -18.53 -6.82 1.94
N PHE A 65 -18.64 -8.12 2.26
CA PHE A 65 -18.49 -8.61 3.63
C PHE A 65 -17.17 -8.16 4.26
N ALA A 66 -16.06 -8.37 3.53
CA ALA A 66 -14.73 -8.01 4.02
C ALA A 66 -14.57 -6.49 4.20
N SER A 67 -15.06 -5.66 3.26
CA SER A 67 -14.95 -4.20 3.39
C SER A 67 -15.77 -3.65 4.57
N SER A 68 -16.95 -4.23 4.83
CA SER A 68 -17.74 -3.91 6.03
C SER A 68 -16.97 -4.23 7.31
N LEU A 69 -16.43 -5.43 7.39
CA LEU A 69 -15.72 -5.91 8.57
C LEU A 69 -14.45 -5.11 8.85
N PHE A 70 -13.60 -4.91 7.83
CA PHE A 70 -12.31 -4.21 7.96
C PHE A 70 -12.44 -2.71 8.20
N SER A 71 -13.61 -2.14 7.97
CA SER A 71 -13.90 -0.73 8.20
C SER A 71 -14.91 -0.49 9.33
N TYR A 72 -15.17 -1.47 10.18
CA TYR A 72 -16.12 -1.36 11.30
C TYR A 72 -17.50 -0.83 10.82
N GLY A 73 -18.06 -1.44 9.77
CA GLY A 73 -19.33 -1.02 9.19
C GLY A 73 -19.21 0.18 8.24
N TYR A 74 -18.22 0.17 7.36
CA TYR A 74 -17.98 1.20 6.32
C TYR A 74 -17.59 2.59 6.88
N LYS A 75 -16.90 2.66 8.02
CA LYS A 75 -16.57 3.92 8.70
C LYS A 75 -15.20 4.50 8.32
N SER A 76 -14.38 3.81 7.51
CA SER A 76 -13.08 4.33 7.03
C SER A 76 -13.23 5.20 5.78
N THR A 77 -12.17 5.91 5.40
CA THR A 77 -12.17 6.78 4.20
C THR A 77 -12.21 5.98 2.90
N SER A 78 -11.44 4.90 2.77
CA SER A 78 -11.29 4.18 1.48
C SER A 78 -12.41 3.18 1.21
N LEU A 79 -12.96 2.54 2.27
CA LEU A 79 -13.91 1.44 2.15
C LEU A 79 -15.37 1.85 2.32
N THR A 80 -15.65 3.08 2.73
CA THR A 80 -17.04 3.53 2.91
C THR A 80 -17.81 3.61 1.60
N VAL A 81 -19.07 3.16 1.66
CA VAL A 81 -20.05 3.21 0.57
C VAL A 81 -20.95 4.45 0.65
N VAL A 82 -20.99 5.13 1.80
CA VAL A 82 -21.84 6.29 2.09
C VAL A 82 -21.06 7.59 1.85
N GLU A 83 -21.63 8.49 1.02
CA GLU A 83 -20.94 9.70 0.60
C GLU A 83 -20.67 10.67 1.76
N ASP A 84 -21.62 10.91 2.66
CA ASP A 84 -21.44 11.84 3.78
C ASP A 84 -20.43 11.31 4.81
N GLN A 85 -20.43 10.01 5.10
CA GLN A 85 -19.39 9.38 5.89
C GLN A 85 -18.02 9.54 5.25
N TRP A 86 -17.94 9.37 3.93
CA TRP A 86 -16.70 9.60 3.20
C TRP A 86 -16.24 11.06 3.30
N LYS A 87 -17.14 12.05 3.10
CA LYS A 87 -16.81 13.47 3.21
C LYS A 87 -16.23 13.80 4.59
N LYS A 88 -16.89 13.30 5.65
CA LYS A 88 -16.42 13.46 7.04
C LYS A 88 -15.01 12.89 7.22
N MET A 89 -14.81 11.61 6.94
CA MET A 89 -13.54 10.94 7.17
C MET A 89 -12.43 11.48 6.26
N LYS A 90 -12.74 11.80 5.00
CA LYS A 90 -11.80 12.42 4.06
C LYS A 90 -11.31 13.78 4.57
N ARG A 91 -12.21 14.62 5.10
CA ARG A 91 -11.83 15.91 5.70
C ARG A 91 -10.89 15.70 6.89
N VAL A 92 -11.26 14.83 7.84
CA VAL A 92 -10.40 14.53 8.99
C VAL A 92 -9.02 14.04 8.53
N LEU A 93 -9.00 13.12 7.57
CA LEU A 93 -7.74 12.57 7.09
C LEU A 93 -6.85 13.62 6.40
N THR A 94 -7.42 14.48 5.54
CA THR A 94 -6.63 15.46 4.77
C THR A 94 -6.28 16.72 5.54
N SER A 95 -7.18 17.20 6.43
CA SER A 95 -6.97 18.47 7.15
C SER A 95 -6.22 18.29 8.45
N GLU A 96 -6.35 17.13 9.09
CA GLU A 96 -5.79 16.89 10.42
C GLU A 96 -4.61 15.90 10.38
N VAL A 97 -4.84 14.69 9.84
CA VAL A 97 -3.90 13.57 9.92
C VAL A 97 -2.76 13.70 8.92
N LEU A 98 -3.05 14.11 7.69
CA LEU A 98 -2.08 14.29 6.59
C LEU A 98 -1.85 15.78 6.30
N SER A 99 -2.04 16.63 7.31
CA SER A 99 -1.75 18.06 7.19
C SER A 99 -0.23 18.30 7.14
N PRO A 100 0.24 19.28 6.36
CA PRO A 100 1.67 19.63 6.31
C PRO A 100 2.27 19.93 7.69
N ALA A 101 1.49 20.51 8.60
CA ALA A 101 1.92 20.81 9.95
C ALA A 101 2.20 19.54 10.76
N LEU A 102 1.33 18.54 10.69
CA LEU A 102 1.55 17.25 11.36
C LEU A 102 2.65 16.44 10.68
N GLU A 103 2.71 16.43 9.36
CA GLU A 103 3.81 15.79 8.63
C GLU A 103 5.17 16.34 9.04
N CYS A 104 5.30 17.66 9.18
CA CYS A 104 6.50 18.33 9.66
C CYS A 104 6.81 17.95 11.13
N ARG A 105 5.82 18.01 12.02
CA ARG A 105 5.96 17.63 13.44
C ARG A 105 6.46 16.20 13.62
N LEU A 106 5.95 15.28 12.80
CA LEU A 106 6.31 13.86 12.89
C LEU A 106 7.56 13.49 12.07
N HIS A 107 8.17 14.44 11.34
CA HIS A 107 9.35 14.19 10.51
C HIS A 107 10.50 13.53 11.29
N GLY A 108 10.84 14.03 12.48
CA GLY A 108 11.90 13.45 13.30
C GLY A 108 11.70 11.97 13.62
N ARG A 109 10.45 11.52 13.78
CA ARG A 109 10.13 10.09 14.00
C ARG A 109 10.41 9.25 12.75
N ARG A 110 10.17 9.81 11.55
CA ARG A 110 10.47 9.14 10.28
C ARG A 110 11.96 9.01 10.05
N VAL A 111 12.73 10.08 10.35
CA VAL A 111 14.19 10.04 10.27
C VAL A 111 14.76 8.96 11.18
N LEU A 112 14.32 8.90 12.44
CA LEU A 112 14.78 7.88 13.38
C LEU A 112 14.54 6.45 12.88
N GLU A 113 13.39 6.16 12.27
CA GLU A 113 13.12 4.83 11.72
C GLU A 113 13.92 4.56 10.44
N ALA A 114 14.21 5.59 9.63
CA ALA A 114 15.10 5.45 8.48
C ALA A 114 16.55 5.13 8.90
N ASP A 115 17.03 5.71 10.01
CA ASP A 115 18.33 5.38 10.57
C ASP A 115 18.35 3.97 11.18
N HIS A 116 17.27 3.57 11.85
CA HIS A 116 17.10 2.20 12.34
C HIS A 116 17.11 1.15 11.23
N LEU A 117 16.54 1.46 10.05
CA LEU A 117 16.59 0.57 8.88
C LEU A 117 18.06 0.22 8.54
N VAL A 118 18.90 1.24 8.39
CA VAL A 118 20.30 1.04 8.00
C VAL A 118 21.08 0.27 9.08
N ARG A 119 20.87 0.61 10.36
CA ARG A 119 21.47 -0.11 11.49
C ARG A 119 21.01 -1.57 11.57
N SER A 120 19.73 -1.83 11.34
CA SER A 120 19.17 -3.19 11.36
C SER A 120 19.77 -4.07 10.26
N VAL A 121 19.85 -3.56 9.03
CA VAL A 121 20.50 -4.28 7.92
C VAL A 121 21.97 -4.52 8.23
N HIS A 122 22.71 -3.51 8.67
CA HIS A 122 24.12 -3.65 9.06
C HIS A 122 24.32 -4.66 10.21
N GLY A 123 23.40 -4.68 11.18
CA GLY A 123 23.42 -5.68 12.25
C GLY A 123 23.19 -7.12 11.75
N GLN A 124 22.26 -7.28 10.80
CA GLN A 124 21.99 -8.59 10.17
C GLN A 124 23.22 -9.12 9.40
N LEU A 125 23.96 -8.25 8.71
CA LEU A 125 25.18 -8.64 7.99
C LEU A 125 26.21 -9.29 8.90
N LYS A 126 26.31 -8.84 10.15
CA LYS A 126 27.25 -9.36 11.14
C LYS A 126 26.82 -10.69 11.76
N SER A 127 25.51 -10.97 11.76
CA SER A 127 24.91 -12.14 12.43
C SER A 127 24.53 -13.26 11.47
N THR A 128 24.40 -12.97 10.17
CA THR A 128 23.95 -13.95 9.17
C THR A 128 25.16 -14.50 8.39
N PRO A 129 25.32 -15.83 8.29
CA PRO A 129 26.37 -16.43 7.48
C PRO A 129 26.31 -15.94 6.03
N GLY A 130 27.46 -15.53 5.48
CA GLY A 130 27.57 -15.01 4.11
C GLY A 130 26.96 -13.64 3.88
N GLY A 131 26.56 -12.88 4.93
CA GLY A 131 26.04 -11.51 4.81
C GLY A 131 24.70 -11.44 4.04
N CYS A 132 23.87 -12.49 4.14
CA CYS A 132 22.57 -12.52 3.45
C CYS A 132 21.51 -11.73 4.22
N VAL A 133 20.70 -10.98 3.48
CA VAL A 133 19.60 -10.14 3.98
C VAL A 133 18.30 -10.51 3.27
N ASP A 134 17.26 -10.79 4.05
CA ASP A 134 15.89 -10.93 3.54
C ASP A 134 15.30 -9.52 3.36
N VAL A 135 15.27 -9.05 2.12
CA VAL A 135 14.78 -7.71 1.74
C VAL A 135 13.29 -7.56 2.05
N ARG A 136 12.49 -8.62 1.87
CA ARG A 136 11.05 -8.61 2.21
C ARG A 136 10.86 -8.34 3.69
N HIS A 137 11.58 -9.07 4.54
CA HIS A 137 11.51 -8.91 5.99
C HIS A 137 11.93 -7.50 6.40
N VAL A 138 13.05 -7.00 5.88
CA VAL A 138 13.56 -5.65 6.17
C VAL A 138 12.56 -4.58 5.75
N ALA A 139 12.01 -4.65 4.53
CA ALA A 139 11.07 -3.66 4.02
C ALA A 139 9.75 -3.64 4.81
N ARG A 140 9.19 -4.80 5.12
CA ARG A 140 7.98 -4.95 5.95
C ARG A 140 8.19 -4.44 7.37
N HIS A 141 9.33 -4.78 7.96
CA HIS A 141 9.69 -4.33 9.30
C HIS A 141 9.81 -2.81 9.39
N PHE A 142 10.54 -2.18 8.45
CA PHE A 142 10.64 -0.73 8.37
C PHE A 142 9.26 -0.07 8.24
N CYS A 143 8.46 -0.47 7.26
CA CYS A 143 7.12 0.11 7.04
C CYS A 143 6.19 -0.09 8.26
N GLY A 144 6.25 -1.25 8.89
CA GLY A 144 5.48 -1.53 10.10
C GLY A 144 5.90 -0.67 11.29
N ASN A 145 7.20 -0.50 11.51
CA ASN A 145 7.72 0.30 12.62
C ASN A 145 7.38 1.79 12.44
N ILE A 146 7.65 2.34 11.25
CA ILE A 146 7.42 3.75 10.99
C ILE A 146 5.94 4.12 11.19
N ILE A 147 5.01 3.32 10.68
CA ILE A 147 3.59 3.65 10.84
C ILE A 147 3.10 3.45 12.27
N ARG A 148 3.55 2.43 13.01
CA ARG A 148 3.21 2.27 14.43
C ARG A 148 3.73 3.44 15.26
N ARG A 149 4.96 3.93 14.95
CA ARG A 149 5.53 5.09 15.63
C ARG A 149 4.79 6.39 15.31
N LEU A 150 4.29 6.55 14.10
CA LEU A 150 3.50 7.73 13.72
C LEU A 150 2.10 7.69 14.32
N VAL A 151 1.44 6.51 14.31
CA VAL A 151 0.06 6.38 14.77
C VAL A 151 -0.02 6.23 16.28
N PHE A 152 0.79 5.36 16.87
CA PHE A 152 0.71 5.02 18.30
C PHE A 152 1.81 5.65 19.18
N GLY A 153 2.74 6.38 18.55
CA GLY A 153 3.88 6.94 19.28
C GLY A 153 4.94 5.91 19.70
N LYS A 154 4.73 4.63 19.41
CA LYS A 154 5.60 3.52 19.83
C LYS A 154 5.90 2.57 18.68
N ARG A 155 7.05 1.91 18.74
CA ARG A 155 7.54 1.00 17.72
C ARG A 155 6.94 -0.40 17.83
N CYS A 156 6.78 -0.86 19.06
CA CYS A 156 6.34 -2.21 19.40
C CYS A 156 5.06 -2.18 20.22
N PHE A 157 4.26 -3.25 20.15
CA PHE A 157 3.04 -3.42 20.96
C PHE A 157 3.40 -3.80 22.41
N GLY A 158 4.38 -4.68 22.58
CA GLY A 158 4.82 -5.16 23.88
C GLY A 158 5.98 -4.35 24.48
N LYS A 159 6.31 -4.65 25.76
CA LYS A 159 7.45 -4.09 26.50
C LYS A 159 8.69 -4.98 26.45
N SER A 160 8.78 -5.91 25.49
CA SER A 160 9.91 -6.85 25.43
C SER A 160 11.22 -6.12 25.12
N PRO A 161 12.28 -6.27 25.96
CA PRO A 161 13.59 -5.67 25.70
C PRO A 161 14.20 -6.12 24.35
N ALA A 162 13.93 -7.35 23.91
CA ALA A 162 14.43 -7.88 22.63
C ALA A 162 13.82 -7.17 21.42
N ALA A 163 12.52 -6.82 21.47
CA ALA A 163 11.86 -6.06 20.43
C ALA A 163 12.29 -4.59 20.38
N MET A 164 12.86 -4.08 21.47
CA MET A 164 13.34 -2.69 21.59
C MET A 164 14.82 -2.54 21.21
N SER A 165 15.57 -3.64 21.01
CA SER A 165 16.99 -3.56 20.67
C SER A 165 17.17 -3.02 19.24
N VAL A 166 18.24 -2.24 19.01
CA VAL A 166 18.58 -1.66 17.70
C VAL A 166 18.86 -2.75 16.66
N ALA A 167 19.40 -3.90 17.10
CA ALA A 167 19.69 -5.05 16.25
C ALA A 167 18.60 -6.13 16.29
N GLY A 168 17.57 -5.99 17.15
CA GLY A 168 16.47 -6.94 17.25
C GLY A 168 15.50 -6.83 16.08
N GLY A 169 15.16 -7.97 15.50
CA GLY A 169 14.05 -8.07 14.56
C GLY A 169 12.70 -7.77 15.22
N PRO A 170 11.60 -7.80 14.43
CA PRO A 170 10.26 -7.65 14.99
C PRO A 170 9.97 -8.77 16.00
N GLY A 171 9.23 -8.43 17.06
CA GLY A 171 8.62 -9.42 17.94
C GLY A 171 7.49 -10.20 17.24
N ALA A 172 6.97 -11.22 17.91
CA ALA A 172 5.88 -12.04 17.36
C ALA A 172 4.62 -11.20 17.05
N ASP A 173 4.26 -10.27 17.92
CA ASP A 173 3.11 -9.37 17.74
C ASP A 173 3.29 -8.45 16.52
N GLU A 174 4.49 -7.91 16.30
CA GLU A 174 4.82 -7.07 15.16
C GLU A 174 4.78 -7.84 13.85
N GLN A 175 5.25 -9.09 13.84
CA GLN A 175 5.19 -9.97 12.68
C GLN A 175 3.73 -10.34 12.38
N GLU A 176 2.96 -10.78 13.38
CA GLU A 176 1.54 -11.12 13.21
C GLU A 176 0.73 -9.92 12.73
N HIS A 177 1.04 -8.70 13.24
CA HIS A 177 0.42 -7.47 12.77
C HIS A 177 0.63 -7.24 11.28
N VAL A 178 1.88 -7.34 10.80
CA VAL A 178 2.22 -7.15 9.39
C VAL A 178 1.53 -8.20 8.52
N ASP A 179 1.55 -9.46 8.92
CA ASP A 179 0.92 -10.56 8.18
C ASP A 179 -0.61 -10.40 8.12
N ALA A 180 -1.24 -9.91 9.20
CA ALA A 180 -2.66 -9.56 9.22
C ALA A 180 -2.99 -8.42 8.23
N LEU A 181 -2.15 -7.37 8.14
CA LEU A 181 -2.34 -6.28 7.18
C LEU A 181 -2.20 -6.76 5.72
N PHE A 182 -1.24 -7.62 5.41
CA PHE A 182 -1.12 -8.22 4.08
C PHE A 182 -2.33 -9.08 3.74
N THR A 183 -2.81 -9.88 4.69
CA THR A 183 -4.00 -10.70 4.53
C THR A 183 -5.25 -9.83 4.31
N LEU A 184 -5.43 -8.77 5.12
CA LEU A 184 -6.53 -7.81 4.95
C LEU A 184 -6.58 -7.27 3.52
N VAL A 185 -5.45 -6.78 3.03
CA VAL A 185 -5.38 -6.16 1.72
C VAL A 185 -5.66 -7.17 0.61
N ASN A 186 -5.23 -8.42 0.74
CA ASN A 186 -5.52 -9.49 -0.22
C ASN A 186 -7.00 -9.91 -0.23
N TYR A 187 -7.72 -9.75 0.90
CA TYR A 187 -9.10 -10.21 1.05
C TYR A 187 -10.15 -9.11 0.86
N VAL A 188 -9.82 -7.82 1.02
CA VAL A 188 -10.80 -6.71 1.06
C VAL A 188 -11.72 -6.62 -0.16
N TYR A 189 -11.21 -6.93 -1.34
CA TYR A 189 -11.95 -6.95 -2.60
C TYR A 189 -11.67 -8.22 -3.41
N SER A 190 -11.24 -9.30 -2.77
CA SER A 190 -11.15 -10.59 -3.42
C SER A 190 -12.56 -11.16 -3.61
N PHE A 191 -12.69 -12.12 -4.54
CA PHE A 191 -13.98 -12.77 -4.75
C PHE A 191 -14.43 -13.51 -3.49
N CYS A 192 -15.65 -13.21 -3.04
CA CYS A 192 -16.32 -13.89 -1.95
C CYS A 192 -17.71 -14.32 -2.41
N VAL A 193 -18.07 -15.57 -2.20
CA VAL A 193 -19.38 -16.12 -2.63
C VAL A 193 -20.53 -15.33 -2.03
N SER A 194 -20.44 -14.97 -0.75
CA SER A 194 -21.47 -14.23 -0.02
C SER A 194 -21.76 -12.84 -0.61
N ASP A 195 -20.78 -12.20 -1.25
CA ASP A 195 -20.95 -10.86 -1.83
C ASP A 195 -21.83 -10.87 -3.09
N TYR A 196 -21.91 -12.01 -3.80
CA TYR A 196 -22.68 -12.17 -5.03
C TYR A 196 -23.95 -13.01 -4.84
N TYR A 197 -24.04 -13.73 -3.74
CA TYR A 197 -25.16 -14.58 -3.35
C TYR A 197 -25.55 -14.34 -1.89
N PRO A 198 -26.28 -13.25 -1.60
CA PRO A 198 -26.60 -12.84 -0.21
C PRO A 198 -27.28 -13.90 0.64
N GLY A 199 -28.03 -14.81 0.01
CA GLY A 199 -28.68 -15.94 0.71
C GLY A 199 -27.70 -16.99 1.27
N LEU A 200 -26.41 -16.90 0.93
CA LEU A 200 -25.35 -17.82 1.39
C LEU A 200 -24.45 -17.20 2.46
N VAL A 201 -24.73 -15.96 2.89
CA VAL A 201 -24.01 -15.27 3.97
C VAL A 201 -24.05 -16.13 5.24
N GLY A 202 -22.90 -16.30 5.88
CA GLY A 202 -22.74 -17.09 7.11
C GLY A 202 -22.45 -18.57 6.89
N LEU A 203 -22.65 -19.12 5.68
CA LEU A 203 -22.26 -20.49 5.35
C LEU A 203 -20.76 -20.63 5.08
N ASP A 204 -20.10 -19.51 4.78
CA ASP A 204 -18.65 -19.42 4.51
C ASP A 204 -18.11 -20.51 3.58
N LEU A 205 -18.83 -20.76 2.48
CA LEU A 205 -18.55 -21.84 1.52
C LEU A 205 -17.16 -21.78 0.93
N ASP A 206 -16.57 -20.60 0.94
CA ASP A 206 -15.26 -20.35 0.41
C ASP A 206 -14.17 -20.04 1.49
N GLY A 207 -14.51 -20.05 2.77
CA GLY A 207 -13.59 -19.78 3.89
C GLY A 207 -13.16 -18.32 3.99
N HIS A 208 -13.74 -17.42 3.18
CA HIS A 208 -13.39 -16.00 3.13
C HIS A 208 -13.76 -15.28 4.43
N GLU A 209 -14.95 -15.54 4.96
CA GLU A 209 -15.44 -14.93 6.18
C GLU A 209 -14.58 -15.32 7.40
N LYS A 210 -14.17 -16.59 7.49
CA LYS A 210 -13.31 -17.09 8.58
C LYS A 210 -11.97 -16.38 8.59
N VAL A 211 -11.36 -16.19 7.41
CA VAL A 211 -10.07 -15.50 7.30
C VAL A 211 -10.23 -14.03 7.68
N ALA A 212 -11.22 -13.33 7.12
CA ALA A 212 -11.48 -11.92 7.43
C ALA A 212 -11.74 -11.69 8.93
N LYS A 213 -12.56 -12.53 9.57
CA LYS A 213 -12.80 -12.50 11.01
C LYS A 213 -11.54 -12.78 11.82
N GLY A 214 -10.65 -13.66 11.33
CA GLY A 214 -9.33 -13.94 11.94
C GLY A 214 -8.44 -12.70 11.95
N VAL A 215 -8.32 -12.03 10.80
CA VAL A 215 -7.55 -10.78 10.68
C VAL A 215 -8.04 -9.72 11.66
N MET A 216 -9.36 -9.49 11.74
CA MET A 216 -9.90 -8.49 12.64
C MET A 216 -9.65 -8.81 14.12
N ARG A 217 -9.74 -10.08 14.52
CA ARG A 217 -9.38 -10.49 15.89
C ARG A 217 -7.93 -10.15 16.23
N THR A 218 -7.00 -10.38 15.31
CA THR A 218 -5.59 -10.00 15.49
C THR A 218 -5.43 -8.48 15.61
N LEU A 219 -6.03 -7.71 14.71
CA LEU A 219 -5.95 -6.24 14.74
C LEU A 219 -6.61 -5.65 15.99
N ASP A 220 -7.78 -6.15 16.39
CA ASP A 220 -8.44 -5.72 17.63
C ASP A 220 -7.62 -6.05 18.88
N ARG A 221 -7.00 -7.22 18.93
CA ARG A 221 -6.12 -7.62 20.02
C ARG A 221 -4.91 -6.68 20.17
N LEU A 222 -4.34 -6.26 19.05
CA LEU A 222 -3.12 -5.44 19.03
C LEU A 222 -3.40 -3.94 19.14
N HIS A 223 -4.41 -3.44 18.43
CA HIS A 223 -4.74 -2.01 18.41
C HIS A 223 -5.66 -1.60 19.56
N GLY A 224 -6.64 -2.46 19.91
CA GLY A 224 -7.68 -2.16 20.87
C GLY A 224 -7.14 -1.59 22.20
N PRO A 225 -6.24 -2.29 22.91
CA PRO A 225 -5.73 -1.79 24.18
C PRO A 225 -5.08 -0.40 24.10
N VAL A 226 -4.36 -0.12 22.98
CA VAL A 226 -3.70 1.17 22.76
C VAL A 226 -4.71 2.28 22.51
N ILE A 227 -5.73 1.99 21.68
CA ILE A 227 -6.79 2.95 21.37
C ILE A 227 -7.64 3.23 22.62
N ASP A 228 -8.06 2.19 23.34
CA ASP A 228 -8.90 2.30 24.53
C ASP A 228 -8.20 3.08 25.65
N GLU A 229 -6.89 2.87 25.85
CA GLU A 229 -6.08 3.63 26.79
C GLU A 229 -6.07 5.11 26.41
N ARG A 230 -5.78 5.42 25.13
CA ARG A 230 -5.69 6.80 24.64
C ARG A 230 -7.04 7.54 24.72
N VAL A 231 -8.14 6.87 24.37
CA VAL A 231 -9.49 7.46 24.46
C VAL A 231 -9.84 7.78 25.93
N ARG A 232 -9.48 6.90 26.87
CA ARG A 232 -9.69 7.15 28.31
C ARG A 232 -8.87 8.34 28.81
N GLU A 233 -7.59 8.43 28.45
CA GLU A 233 -6.71 9.55 28.80
C GLU A 233 -7.28 10.88 28.31
N TRP A 234 -7.66 10.97 27.04
CA TRP A 234 -8.21 12.20 26.46
C TRP A 234 -9.59 12.55 27.04
N SER A 235 -10.43 11.57 27.36
CA SER A 235 -11.72 11.81 28.03
C SER A 235 -11.53 12.40 29.43
N GLN A 236 -10.54 11.90 30.20
CA GLN A 236 -10.23 12.46 31.53
C GLN A 236 -9.69 13.89 31.41
N ARG A 237 -8.81 14.17 30.45
CA ARG A 237 -8.26 15.49 30.17
C ARG A 237 -9.33 16.51 29.78
N ARG A 238 -10.28 16.13 28.91
CA ARG A 238 -11.42 16.97 28.54
C ARG A 238 -12.21 17.40 29.77
N LYS A 239 -12.52 16.47 30.67
CA LYS A 239 -13.25 16.75 31.92
C LYS A 239 -12.46 17.66 32.84
N ALA A 240 -11.14 17.61 32.82
CA ALA A 240 -10.26 18.45 33.63
C ALA A 240 -9.94 19.81 32.98
N GLY A 241 -10.38 20.06 31.74
CA GLY A 241 -10.02 21.27 30.99
C GLY A 241 -8.53 21.34 30.59
N ASP A 242 -7.82 20.23 30.69
CA ASP A 242 -6.39 20.11 30.37
C ASP A 242 -6.18 19.94 28.87
N ARG A 243 -5.56 20.93 28.23
CA ARG A 243 -5.18 20.90 26.80
C ARG A 243 -3.71 20.51 26.65
N ARG A 244 -3.46 19.36 26.08
CA ARG A 244 -2.12 18.89 25.73
C ARG A 244 -1.90 18.95 24.21
N ASP A 245 -0.67 19.21 23.80
CA ASP A 245 -0.26 19.07 22.41
C ASP A 245 -0.37 17.62 21.94
N VAL A 246 -0.87 17.44 20.72
CA VAL A 246 -0.96 16.12 20.08
C VAL A 246 0.45 15.60 19.80
N ALA A 247 0.74 14.39 20.25
CA ALA A 247 2.05 13.77 20.10
C ALA A 247 2.13 12.86 18.86
N ASP A 248 1.03 12.22 18.48
CA ASP A 248 0.95 11.27 17.39
C ASP A 248 -0.40 11.32 16.67
N ILE A 249 -0.57 10.50 15.63
CA ILE A 249 -1.81 10.49 14.83
C ILE A 249 -3.02 10.02 15.65
N LEU A 250 -2.84 9.09 16.57
CA LEU A 250 -3.94 8.64 17.43
C LEU A 250 -4.40 9.77 18.36
N ASP A 251 -3.47 10.56 18.89
CA ASP A 251 -3.83 11.77 19.64
C ASP A 251 -4.70 12.70 18.79
N VAL A 252 -4.33 12.94 17.52
CA VAL A 252 -5.14 13.77 16.61
C VAL A 252 -6.55 13.21 16.49
N LEU A 253 -6.68 11.91 16.16
CA LEU A 253 -8.01 11.30 15.95
C LEU A 253 -8.90 11.36 17.19
N VAL A 254 -8.32 11.18 18.38
CA VAL A 254 -9.06 11.14 19.64
C VAL A 254 -9.36 12.55 20.19
N SER A 255 -8.52 13.54 19.89
CA SER A 255 -8.66 14.89 20.41
C SER A 255 -9.65 15.78 19.68
N LEU A 256 -10.05 15.40 18.45
CA LEU A 256 -10.98 16.23 17.65
C LEU A 256 -12.31 16.44 18.35
N GLU A 257 -12.70 17.71 18.47
CA GLU A 257 -13.95 18.17 19.09
C GLU A 257 -14.76 19.02 18.11
N ASP A 258 -16.08 18.92 18.22
CA ASP A 258 -17.00 19.82 17.53
C ASP A 258 -17.16 21.16 18.29
N ALA A 259 -18.06 22.01 17.80
CA ALA A 259 -18.33 23.31 18.41
C ALA A 259 -18.87 23.22 19.85
N ASP A 260 -19.48 22.08 20.20
CA ASP A 260 -20.06 21.82 21.53
C ASP A 260 -19.08 21.06 22.44
N GLY A 261 -17.82 20.90 22.03
CA GLY A 261 -16.79 20.19 22.77
C GLY A 261 -16.97 18.65 22.80
N GLN A 262 -17.81 18.09 21.91
CA GLN A 262 -18.01 16.65 21.83
C GLN A 262 -17.02 16.02 20.86
N PRO A 263 -16.62 14.74 21.07
CA PRO A 263 -15.76 14.03 20.15
C PRO A 263 -16.35 13.96 18.73
N VAL A 264 -15.58 14.41 17.71
CA VAL A 264 -15.99 14.35 16.31
C VAL A 264 -16.08 12.91 15.81
N LEU A 265 -15.18 12.03 16.28
CA LEU A 265 -15.09 10.65 15.84
C LEU A 265 -15.60 9.68 16.90
N SER A 266 -16.39 8.71 16.47
CA SER A 266 -16.76 7.55 17.28
C SER A 266 -15.57 6.58 17.42
N MET A 267 -15.64 5.68 18.40
CA MET A 267 -14.63 4.62 18.61
C MET A 267 -14.40 3.78 17.35
N ASP A 268 -15.47 3.40 16.66
CA ASP A 268 -15.36 2.60 15.43
C ASP A 268 -14.73 3.38 14.27
N GLU A 269 -14.97 4.71 14.18
CA GLU A 269 -14.33 5.56 13.18
C GLU A 269 -12.82 5.69 13.45
N ILE A 270 -12.42 5.83 14.71
CA ILE A 270 -11.02 5.84 15.13
C ILE A 270 -10.35 4.52 14.78
N LYS A 271 -10.97 3.38 15.13
CA LYS A 271 -10.47 2.04 14.81
C LYS A 271 -10.37 1.83 13.30
N ALA A 272 -11.40 2.17 12.55
CA ALA A 272 -11.44 2.03 11.09
C ALA A 272 -10.34 2.85 10.40
N GLN A 273 -10.16 4.10 10.83
CA GLN A 273 -9.12 4.96 10.25
C GLN A 273 -7.71 4.51 10.64
N THR A 274 -7.53 4.01 11.86
CA THR A 274 -6.26 3.42 12.31
C THR A 274 -5.86 2.21 11.45
N VAL A 275 -6.78 1.28 11.22
CA VAL A 275 -6.53 0.11 10.36
C VAL A 275 -6.18 0.54 8.94
N GLU A 276 -6.89 1.55 8.39
CA GLU A 276 -6.64 2.08 7.05
C GLU A 276 -5.24 2.68 6.91
N LEU A 277 -4.79 3.48 7.87
CA LEU A 277 -3.45 4.04 7.91
C LEU A 277 -2.37 2.96 7.97
N MET A 278 -2.59 1.90 8.77
CA MET A 278 -1.64 0.80 8.90
C MET A 278 -1.45 0.04 7.59
N PHE A 279 -2.52 -0.47 6.98
CA PHE A 279 -2.36 -1.28 5.77
C PHE A 279 -1.87 -0.45 4.57
N GLY A 280 -2.34 0.79 4.43
CA GLY A 280 -1.91 1.68 3.34
C GLY A 280 -0.41 2.00 3.38
N SER A 281 0.15 2.09 4.58
CA SER A 281 1.56 2.46 4.79
C SER A 281 2.52 1.26 4.77
N VAL A 282 2.04 0.04 5.04
CA VAL A 282 2.91 -1.15 5.14
C VAL A 282 3.00 -1.91 3.84
N VAL A 283 1.86 -2.22 3.24
CA VAL A 283 1.77 -3.23 2.19
C VAL A 283 2.37 -2.76 0.87
N TYR A 284 1.98 -1.56 0.43
CA TYR A 284 2.39 -1.06 -0.89
C TYR A 284 3.87 -0.68 -0.97
N PRO A 285 4.43 0.13 -0.05
CA PRO A 285 5.84 0.51 -0.13
C PRO A 285 6.79 -0.68 -0.05
N SER A 286 6.55 -1.61 0.91
CA SER A 286 7.43 -2.75 1.12
C SER A 286 7.46 -3.70 -0.08
N ASN A 287 6.29 -4.01 -0.66
CA ASN A 287 6.22 -4.87 -1.83
C ASN A 287 6.86 -4.23 -3.07
N THR A 288 6.65 -2.91 -3.27
CA THR A 288 7.20 -2.21 -4.42
C THR A 288 8.72 -2.17 -4.40
N VAL A 289 9.32 -1.90 -3.23
CA VAL A 289 10.78 -1.85 -3.08
C VAL A 289 11.39 -3.24 -3.28
N GLU A 290 10.76 -4.29 -2.78
CA GLU A 290 11.20 -5.66 -3.01
C GLU A 290 11.22 -6.00 -4.51
N TRP A 291 10.15 -5.67 -5.26
CA TRP A 291 10.08 -5.87 -6.70
C TRP A 291 11.09 -5.03 -7.48
N ALA A 292 11.22 -3.74 -7.14
CA ALA A 292 12.18 -2.85 -7.80
C ALA A 292 13.61 -3.39 -7.67
N LEU A 293 13.99 -3.80 -6.47
CA LEU A 293 15.32 -4.34 -6.22
C LEU A 293 15.53 -5.70 -6.92
N ALA A 294 14.53 -6.59 -6.93
CA ALA A 294 14.59 -7.87 -7.63
C ALA A 294 14.80 -7.69 -9.14
N GLU A 295 14.10 -6.76 -9.77
CA GLU A 295 14.27 -6.43 -11.19
C GLU A 295 15.66 -5.84 -11.49
N MET A 296 16.14 -4.93 -10.63
CA MET A 296 17.45 -4.30 -10.79
C MET A 296 18.61 -5.28 -10.60
N MET A 297 18.45 -6.30 -9.72
CA MET A 297 19.45 -7.37 -9.57
C MET A 297 19.66 -8.18 -10.86
N ASN A 298 18.65 -8.26 -11.72
CA ASN A 298 18.75 -8.86 -13.04
C ASN A 298 19.20 -7.88 -14.16
N ARG A 299 19.36 -6.58 -13.81
CA ARG A 299 19.71 -5.50 -14.75
C ARG A 299 20.79 -4.58 -14.15
N PRO A 300 22.07 -5.03 -14.15
CA PRO A 300 23.16 -4.28 -13.50
C PRO A 300 23.30 -2.84 -13.98
N GLY A 301 23.00 -2.57 -15.27
CA GLY A 301 23.06 -1.20 -15.81
C GLY A 301 22.00 -0.26 -15.21
N VAL A 302 20.80 -0.77 -14.88
CA VAL A 302 19.76 0.00 -14.17
C VAL A 302 20.19 0.27 -12.72
N MET A 303 20.75 -0.75 -12.05
CA MET A 303 21.28 -0.63 -10.70
C MET A 303 22.36 0.45 -10.64
N GLN A 304 23.33 0.40 -11.55
CA GLN A 304 24.44 1.34 -11.57
C GLN A 304 23.97 2.79 -11.75
N LYS A 305 23.05 3.06 -12.69
CA LYS A 305 22.50 4.41 -12.89
C LYS A 305 21.80 4.96 -11.65
N ALA A 306 21.07 4.11 -10.92
CA ALA A 306 20.41 4.52 -9.67
C ALA A 306 21.44 4.86 -8.57
N ILE A 307 22.52 4.10 -8.50
CA ILE A 307 23.63 4.34 -7.57
C ILE A 307 24.37 5.62 -7.95
N ASP A 308 24.65 5.84 -9.24
CA ASP A 308 25.34 7.05 -9.73
C ASP A 308 24.54 8.32 -9.42
N GLU A 309 23.19 8.27 -9.57
CA GLU A 309 22.34 9.39 -9.15
C GLU A 309 22.41 9.64 -7.65
N LEU A 310 22.35 8.60 -6.81
CA LEU A 310 22.46 8.72 -5.37
C LEU A 310 23.82 9.32 -4.95
N ASP A 311 24.91 8.85 -5.55
CA ASP A 311 26.26 9.36 -5.26
C ASP A 311 26.43 10.82 -5.74
N ALA A 312 25.80 11.21 -6.86
CA ALA A 312 25.83 12.58 -7.36
C ALA A 312 24.97 13.55 -6.55
N VAL A 313 23.78 13.15 -6.12
CA VAL A 313 22.81 14.03 -5.45
C VAL A 313 23.04 14.08 -3.93
N VAL A 314 23.33 12.95 -3.31
CA VAL A 314 23.43 12.82 -1.85
C VAL A 314 24.89 12.71 -1.39
N GLY A 315 25.71 12.02 -2.17
CA GLY A 315 27.09 11.69 -1.80
C GLY A 315 27.19 10.51 -0.85
N LYS A 316 28.35 10.36 -0.22
CA LYS A 316 28.69 9.24 0.68
C LYS A 316 28.92 9.66 2.13
N GLU A 317 28.86 10.95 2.43
CA GLU A 317 29.15 11.49 3.75
C GLU A 317 27.95 11.58 4.66
N ARG A 318 26.76 11.38 4.13
CA ARG A 318 25.49 11.37 4.86
C ARG A 318 24.50 10.38 4.24
N LEU A 319 23.49 10.02 5.00
CA LEU A 319 22.40 9.17 4.51
C LEU A 319 21.33 9.99 3.78
N VAL A 320 20.65 9.36 2.80
CA VAL A 320 19.47 9.90 2.09
C VAL A 320 18.41 10.39 3.08
N GLN A 321 17.86 11.56 2.81
CA GLN A 321 16.76 12.18 3.55
C GLN A 321 15.55 12.45 2.66
N GLU A 322 14.39 12.72 3.26
CA GLU A 322 13.17 13.07 2.51
C GLU A 322 13.35 14.28 1.60
N SER A 323 14.18 15.26 2.01
CA SER A 323 14.50 16.45 1.21
C SER A 323 15.25 16.17 -0.09
N ASP A 324 15.93 15.03 -0.21
CA ASP A 324 16.66 14.65 -1.41
C ASP A 324 15.76 14.10 -2.52
N ILE A 325 14.56 13.61 -2.14
CA ILE A 325 13.65 12.89 -3.04
C ILE A 325 13.30 13.72 -4.28
N CYS A 326 13.16 15.04 -4.14
CA CYS A 326 12.81 15.91 -5.28
C CYS A 326 13.83 15.78 -6.43
N ASN A 327 15.09 15.55 -6.14
CA ASN A 327 16.20 15.48 -7.09
C ASN A 327 16.54 14.04 -7.56
N LEU A 328 15.95 13.00 -6.98
CA LEU A 328 16.20 11.59 -7.29
C LEU A 328 15.24 11.09 -8.39
N ASN A 329 15.40 11.61 -9.64
CA ASN A 329 14.46 11.32 -10.73
C ASN A 329 14.60 9.91 -11.30
N TYR A 330 15.84 9.40 -11.43
CA TYR A 330 16.06 8.04 -11.91
C TYR A 330 15.55 7.01 -10.90
N LEU A 331 15.83 7.25 -9.61
CA LEU A 331 15.34 6.41 -8.52
C LEU A 331 13.80 6.37 -8.49
N LYS A 332 13.13 7.54 -8.65
CA LYS A 332 11.67 7.61 -8.80
C LYS A 332 11.17 6.86 -10.03
N SER A 333 11.92 6.90 -11.13
CA SER A 333 11.57 6.17 -12.35
C SER A 333 11.64 4.65 -12.17
N CYS A 334 12.60 4.15 -11.38
CA CYS A 334 12.67 2.73 -11.00
C CYS A 334 11.42 2.30 -10.20
N ILE A 335 10.99 3.11 -9.25
CA ILE A 335 9.77 2.85 -8.47
C ILE A 335 8.50 2.94 -9.34
N ARG A 336 8.41 3.93 -10.24
CA ARG A 336 7.29 4.03 -11.19
C ARG A 336 7.20 2.80 -12.09
N GLU A 337 8.33 2.30 -12.56
CA GLU A 337 8.38 1.11 -13.39
C GLU A 337 7.98 -0.15 -12.61
N ALA A 338 8.37 -0.25 -11.34
CA ALA A 338 7.89 -1.30 -10.45
C ALA A 338 6.36 -1.22 -10.23
N PHE A 339 5.81 -0.04 -10.03
CA PHE A 339 4.35 0.15 -9.95
C PHE A 339 3.62 -0.27 -11.23
N ARG A 340 4.20 0.04 -12.39
CA ARG A 340 3.62 -0.31 -13.68
C ARG A 340 3.62 -1.82 -13.92
N LEU A 341 4.77 -2.45 -13.72
CA LEU A 341 5.00 -3.84 -14.10
C LEU A 341 4.52 -4.83 -13.04
N HIS A 342 4.69 -4.47 -11.76
CA HIS A 342 4.41 -5.30 -10.58
C HIS A 342 3.48 -4.61 -9.57
N PRO A 343 2.28 -4.19 -9.96
CA PRO A 343 1.34 -3.61 -9.02
C PRO A 343 0.98 -4.64 -7.93
N TYR A 344 0.96 -4.25 -6.65
CA TYR A 344 0.60 -5.18 -5.58
C TYR A 344 -0.81 -5.77 -5.76
N HIS A 345 -1.75 -4.96 -6.22
CA HIS A 345 -3.10 -5.41 -6.59
C HIS A 345 -3.29 -5.43 -8.09
N ALA A 346 -3.88 -6.51 -8.60
CA ALA A 346 -4.25 -6.66 -10.00
C ALA A 346 -5.25 -5.59 -10.47
N ILE A 347 -6.09 -5.12 -9.53
CA ILE A 347 -7.19 -4.18 -9.78
C ILE A 347 -7.06 -2.93 -8.89
N ASN A 348 -7.54 -1.81 -9.38
CA ASN A 348 -7.80 -0.64 -8.53
C ASN A 348 -9.02 -0.93 -7.62
N ALA A 349 -9.10 -0.26 -6.48
CA ALA A 349 -10.26 -0.42 -5.60
C ALA A 349 -11.57 -0.22 -6.40
N PRO A 350 -12.46 -1.22 -6.45
CA PRO A 350 -13.61 -1.23 -7.35
C PRO A 350 -14.54 -0.03 -7.13
N ARG A 351 -15.26 0.35 -8.17
CA ARG A 351 -16.29 1.38 -8.15
C ARG A 351 -17.65 0.75 -8.36
N VAL A 352 -18.71 1.44 -7.92
CA VAL A 352 -20.10 1.04 -8.18
C VAL A 352 -20.81 2.17 -8.92
N ALA A 353 -21.56 1.82 -9.96
CA ALA A 353 -22.45 2.75 -10.65
C ALA A 353 -23.62 3.12 -9.71
N THR A 354 -23.74 4.40 -9.36
CA THR A 354 -24.80 4.89 -8.45
C THR A 354 -26.12 5.17 -9.17
N GLU A 355 -26.09 5.25 -10.49
CA GLU A 355 -27.21 5.44 -11.40
C GLU A 355 -26.94 4.73 -12.74
N ASP A 356 -27.96 4.61 -13.58
CA ASP A 356 -27.78 4.15 -14.95
C ASP A 356 -26.93 5.16 -15.71
N THR A 357 -25.86 4.72 -16.32
CA THR A 357 -24.88 5.59 -17.01
C THR A 357 -24.31 4.89 -18.24
N ALA A 358 -23.31 5.48 -18.88
CA ALA A 358 -22.65 4.88 -20.03
C ALA A 358 -21.13 4.90 -19.88
N ILE A 359 -20.46 3.87 -20.43
CA ILE A 359 -19.02 3.80 -20.62
C ILE A 359 -18.77 3.38 -22.06
N ALA A 360 -17.96 4.15 -22.79
CA ALA A 360 -17.62 3.88 -24.19
C ALA A 360 -18.86 3.64 -25.08
N GLY A 361 -19.97 4.32 -24.82
CA GLY A 361 -21.23 4.18 -25.52
C GLY A 361 -22.11 3.00 -25.10
N TYR A 362 -21.68 2.17 -24.16
CA TYR A 362 -22.47 1.05 -23.63
C TYR A 362 -23.18 1.43 -22.35
N LEU A 363 -24.47 1.03 -22.24
CA LEU A 363 -25.26 1.21 -21.01
C LEU A 363 -24.65 0.42 -19.85
N ILE A 364 -24.47 1.09 -18.74
CA ILE A 364 -24.00 0.51 -17.47
C ILE A 364 -25.13 0.67 -16.45
N PRO A 365 -25.83 -0.40 -16.10
CA PRO A 365 -26.92 -0.36 -15.13
C PRO A 365 -26.43 0.05 -13.74
N LYS A 366 -27.28 0.77 -13.01
CA LYS A 366 -27.08 1.05 -11.58
C LYS A 366 -26.71 -0.23 -10.82
N GLY A 367 -25.78 -0.14 -9.86
CA GLY A 367 -25.29 -1.27 -9.07
C GLY A 367 -24.19 -2.09 -9.76
N SER A 368 -23.86 -1.80 -11.02
CA SER A 368 -22.74 -2.47 -11.69
C SER A 368 -21.42 -2.13 -11.00
N HIS A 369 -20.55 -3.14 -10.84
CA HIS A 369 -19.19 -2.94 -10.34
C HIS A 369 -18.25 -2.65 -11.51
N VAL A 370 -17.44 -1.60 -11.38
CA VAL A 370 -16.42 -1.25 -12.38
C VAL A 370 -15.04 -1.42 -11.77
N ILE A 371 -14.25 -2.24 -12.40
CA ILE A 371 -12.90 -2.63 -11.98
C ILE A 371 -11.90 -2.15 -13.01
N VAL A 372 -10.99 -1.27 -12.62
CA VAL A 372 -9.87 -0.87 -13.48
C VAL A 372 -8.69 -1.82 -13.23
N SER A 373 -8.28 -2.54 -14.28
CA SER A 373 -7.18 -3.47 -14.24
C SER A 373 -5.84 -2.74 -14.23
N ARG A 374 -5.08 -2.86 -13.15
CA ARG A 374 -3.71 -2.32 -13.07
C ARG A 374 -2.75 -3.08 -13.97
N ILE A 375 -2.89 -4.40 -14.04
CA ILE A 375 -2.09 -5.25 -14.92
C ILE A 375 -2.40 -4.91 -16.39
N GLY A 376 -3.69 -4.86 -16.74
CA GLY A 376 -4.12 -4.56 -18.10
C GLY A 376 -3.65 -3.19 -18.58
N LEU A 377 -3.66 -2.17 -17.71
CA LEU A 377 -3.12 -0.85 -18.05
C LEU A 377 -1.60 -0.87 -18.13
N GLY A 378 -0.92 -1.40 -17.11
CA GLY A 378 0.55 -1.34 -17.00
C GLY A 378 1.28 -2.21 -18.02
N LYS A 379 0.64 -3.27 -18.52
CA LYS A 379 1.20 -4.20 -19.52
C LYS A 379 0.56 -4.06 -20.91
N ASN A 380 -0.22 -2.98 -21.16
CA ASN A 380 -0.89 -2.77 -22.44
C ASN A 380 0.11 -2.48 -23.58
N PRO A 381 0.26 -3.34 -24.60
CA PRO A 381 1.23 -3.13 -25.68
C PRO A 381 0.87 -1.96 -26.60
N LYS A 382 -0.39 -1.49 -26.60
CA LYS A 382 -0.81 -0.29 -27.35
C LYS A 382 -0.31 1.01 -26.71
N VAL A 383 0.07 0.95 -25.41
CA VAL A 383 0.53 2.10 -24.62
C VAL A 383 2.03 2.03 -24.32
N TRP A 384 2.53 0.81 -24.10
CA TRP A 384 3.89 0.58 -23.64
C TRP A 384 4.66 -0.27 -24.68
N PRO A 385 5.63 0.32 -25.39
CA PRO A 385 6.59 -0.49 -26.16
C PRO A 385 7.34 -1.46 -25.24
N GLU A 386 7.47 -2.72 -25.64
CA GLU A 386 8.09 -3.77 -24.82
C GLU A 386 7.50 -3.80 -23.39
N PRO A 387 6.19 -4.10 -23.25
CA PRO A 387 5.45 -3.87 -21.99
C PRO A 387 5.95 -4.73 -20.83
N LEU A 388 6.64 -5.82 -21.09
CA LEU A 388 7.17 -6.73 -20.07
C LEU A 388 8.62 -6.41 -19.65
N GLU A 389 9.27 -5.46 -20.35
CA GLU A 389 10.60 -5.01 -20.01
C GLU A 389 10.56 -4.00 -18.84
N PHE A 390 11.40 -4.24 -17.83
CA PHE A 390 11.65 -3.27 -16.76
C PHE A 390 12.64 -2.22 -17.26
N ARG A 391 12.13 -1.06 -17.67
CA ARG A 391 12.88 0.04 -18.28
C ARG A 391 12.48 1.39 -17.66
N PRO A 392 13.16 1.83 -16.58
CA PRO A 392 12.87 3.08 -15.88
C PRO A 392 12.92 4.32 -16.78
N GLU A 393 13.78 4.30 -17.81
CA GLU A 393 13.99 5.42 -18.73
C GLU A 393 12.72 5.88 -19.44
N ARG A 394 11.70 5.00 -19.57
CA ARG A 394 10.38 5.35 -20.17
C ARG A 394 9.60 6.38 -19.34
N HIS A 395 10.00 6.63 -18.10
CA HIS A 395 9.38 7.60 -17.20
C HIS A 395 10.17 8.91 -17.09
N LEU A 396 11.34 8.99 -17.71
CA LEU A 396 12.13 10.21 -17.79
C LEU A 396 11.58 11.08 -18.94
N GLY A 397 11.38 12.37 -18.69
CA GLY A 397 11.07 13.38 -19.70
C GLY A 397 12.15 14.45 -19.72
N ASP A 398 12.20 15.22 -20.78
CA ASP A 398 13.19 16.30 -20.96
C ASP A 398 12.98 17.40 -19.92
N GLY A 399 13.76 17.37 -18.84
CA GLY A 399 13.76 18.40 -17.79
C GLY A 399 12.54 18.40 -16.85
N VAL A 400 11.65 17.40 -16.95
CA VAL A 400 10.47 17.30 -16.08
C VAL A 400 10.76 16.44 -14.86
N ALA A 401 10.48 16.98 -13.68
CA ALA A 401 10.60 16.23 -12.43
C ALA A 401 9.67 15.02 -12.41
N VAL A 402 10.23 13.84 -12.13
CA VAL A 402 9.45 12.61 -12.02
C VAL A 402 8.64 12.61 -10.73
N VAL A 403 7.33 12.33 -10.84
CA VAL A 403 6.43 12.11 -9.71
C VAL A 403 5.96 10.65 -9.70
N LEU A 404 5.68 10.08 -8.53
CA LEU A 404 5.27 8.66 -8.45
C LEU A 404 3.84 8.42 -8.94
N ALA A 405 2.97 9.42 -8.92
CA ALA A 405 1.64 9.35 -9.49
C ALA A 405 1.69 9.32 -11.03
N GLU A 406 0.70 8.68 -11.66
CA GLU A 406 0.56 8.65 -13.12
C GLU A 406 -0.66 9.50 -13.53
N PRO A 407 -0.44 10.71 -14.04
CA PRO A 407 -1.53 11.63 -14.37
C PRO A 407 -2.38 11.18 -15.57
N ASP A 408 -1.81 10.44 -16.51
CA ASP A 408 -2.49 10.04 -17.75
C ASP A 408 -3.23 8.71 -17.66
N LEU A 409 -3.21 8.08 -16.47
CA LEU A 409 -3.82 6.76 -16.22
C LEU A 409 -3.32 5.66 -17.17
N ARG A 410 -2.09 5.78 -17.69
CA ARG A 410 -1.43 4.71 -18.44
C ARG A 410 -1.14 3.50 -17.55
N PHE A 411 -0.99 3.72 -16.24
CA PHE A 411 -1.10 2.76 -15.13
C PHE A 411 -1.71 3.47 -13.92
N VAL A 412 -2.10 2.75 -12.89
CA VAL A 412 -2.75 3.33 -11.71
C VAL A 412 -2.01 2.93 -10.45
N THR A 413 -1.43 3.92 -9.76
CA THR A 413 -0.75 3.73 -8.48
C THR A 413 -1.64 4.21 -7.32
N PHE A 414 -1.82 5.52 -7.23
CA PHE A 414 -2.55 6.18 -6.14
C PHE A 414 -4.01 6.47 -6.48
N GLY A 415 -4.50 6.00 -7.63
CA GLY A 415 -5.82 6.38 -8.12
C GLY A 415 -5.89 7.83 -8.57
N THR A 416 -7.10 8.34 -8.77
CA THR A 416 -7.34 9.72 -9.21
C THR A 416 -8.71 10.21 -8.76
N GLY A 417 -8.97 11.52 -8.89
CA GLY A 417 -10.24 12.16 -8.55
C GLY A 417 -10.49 12.20 -7.03
N ARG A 418 -11.75 12.39 -6.66
CA ARG A 418 -12.16 12.52 -5.24
C ARG A 418 -11.77 11.31 -4.39
N ARG A 419 -11.81 10.10 -4.96
CA ARG A 419 -11.42 8.83 -4.32
C ARG A 419 -9.94 8.47 -4.53
N GLY A 420 -9.12 9.38 -5.05
CA GLY A 420 -7.67 9.22 -5.11
C GLY A 420 -7.06 9.08 -3.71
N CYS A 421 -5.88 8.46 -3.63
CA CYS A 421 -5.18 8.24 -2.37
C CYS A 421 -4.84 9.57 -1.70
N PRO A 422 -5.22 9.80 -0.46
CA PRO A 422 -4.84 11.02 0.27
C PRO A 422 -3.39 10.99 0.76
N GLY A 423 -2.81 9.81 0.93
CA GLY A 423 -1.46 9.60 1.46
C GLY A 423 -0.35 9.59 0.41
N VAL A 424 -0.51 10.27 -0.73
CA VAL A 424 0.50 10.27 -1.82
C VAL A 424 1.85 10.80 -1.33
N SER A 425 1.86 11.91 -0.57
CA SER A 425 3.08 12.51 -0.01
C SER A 425 3.80 11.53 0.91
N LEU A 426 3.10 11.05 1.93
CA LEU A 426 3.65 10.13 2.93
C LEU A 426 4.07 8.79 2.33
N GLY A 427 3.26 8.21 1.43
CA GLY A 427 3.58 6.97 0.73
C GLY A 427 4.79 7.10 -0.19
N THR A 428 4.95 8.26 -0.85
CA THR A 428 6.14 8.59 -1.64
C THR A 428 7.38 8.66 -0.73
N ALA A 429 7.29 9.38 0.39
CA ALA A 429 8.39 9.51 1.33
C ALA A 429 8.84 8.14 1.87
N PHE A 430 7.91 7.29 2.32
CA PHE A 430 8.24 5.96 2.83
C PHE A 430 8.92 5.08 1.77
N THR A 431 8.35 5.04 0.57
CA THR A 431 8.88 4.21 -0.53
C THR A 431 10.28 4.68 -0.93
N MET A 432 10.46 5.99 -1.11
CA MET A 432 11.72 6.55 -1.60
C MET A 432 12.82 6.51 -0.55
N VAL A 433 12.51 6.77 0.72
CA VAL A 433 13.50 6.68 1.81
C VAL A 433 13.93 5.23 2.02
N LEU A 434 12.98 4.27 2.06
CA LEU A 434 13.31 2.84 2.14
C LEU A 434 14.24 2.43 1.00
N PHE A 435 13.85 2.74 -0.23
CA PHE A 435 14.61 2.34 -1.41
C PHE A 435 15.98 3.04 -1.50
N GLY A 436 16.02 4.36 -1.29
CA GLY A 436 17.24 5.14 -1.32
C GLY A 436 18.25 4.71 -0.24
N ARG A 437 17.80 4.46 1.00
CA ARG A 437 18.67 4.00 2.09
C ARG A 437 19.24 2.61 1.83
N LEU A 438 18.46 1.70 1.24
CA LEU A 438 18.97 0.36 0.88
C LEU A 438 20.02 0.45 -0.23
N LEU A 439 19.80 1.25 -1.29
CA LEU A 439 20.73 1.36 -2.40
C LEU A 439 21.97 2.19 -2.09
N GLN A 440 21.82 3.27 -1.31
CA GLN A 440 22.96 4.09 -0.91
C GLN A 440 23.81 3.38 0.15
N GLY A 441 23.15 2.76 1.13
CA GLY A 441 23.85 2.18 2.28
C GLY A 441 24.60 0.89 1.96
N PHE A 442 24.16 0.13 0.95
CA PHE A 442 24.67 -1.22 0.71
C PHE A 442 24.91 -1.52 -0.76
N SER A 443 25.99 -2.26 -1.04
CA SER A 443 26.19 -2.94 -2.32
C SER A 443 25.50 -4.29 -2.25
N TRP A 444 24.71 -4.61 -3.28
CA TRP A 444 23.89 -5.81 -3.32
C TRP A 444 24.42 -6.81 -4.34
N ALA A 445 24.53 -8.06 -3.97
CA ALA A 445 24.91 -9.16 -4.83
C ALA A 445 23.91 -10.33 -4.71
N LYS A 446 23.84 -11.13 -5.77
CA LYS A 446 23.07 -12.36 -5.73
C LYS A 446 23.76 -13.39 -4.83
N PRO A 447 23.03 -14.23 -4.10
CA PRO A 447 23.64 -15.31 -3.34
C PRO A 447 24.47 -16.25 -4.24
N PRO A 448 25.50 -16.93 -3.70
CA PRO A 448 26.31 -17.87 -4.44
C PRO A 448 25.46 -18.94 -5.14
N GLY A 449 25.76 -19.23 -6.41
CA GLY A 449 25.04 -20.21 -7.21
C GLY A 449 23.73 -19.70 -7.82
N ILE A 450 23.39 -18.43 -7.64
CA ILE A 450 22.21 -17.79 -8.25
C ILE A 450 22.65 -16.85 -9.36
N ASP A 451 22.48 -17.27 -10.61
CA ASP A 451 22.80 -16.42 -11.77
C ASP A 451 21.73 -15.37 -12.06
N ARG A 452 20.48 -15.68 -11.77
CA ARG A 452 19.34 -14.80 -12.00
C ARG A 452 18.31 -14.90 -10.87
N ILE A 453 17.82 -13.75 -10.37
CA ILE A 453 16.70 -13.70 -9.44
C ILE A 453 15.43 -14.18 -10.12
N ASN A 454 14.73 -15.11 -9.48
CA ASN A 454 13.45 -15.60 -9.96
C ASN A 454 12.36 -14.55 -9.70
N LEU A 455 11.77 -14.04 -10.78
CA LEU A 455 10.71 -13.00 -10.75
C LEU A 455 9.29 -13.61 -10.82
N GLN A 456 9.14 -14.87 -10.41
CA GLN A 456 7.83 -15.52 -10.39
C GLN A 456 6.93 -14.90 -9.33
N GLU A 457 5.68 -14.58 -9.72
CA GLU A 457 4.64 -14.12 -8.79
C GLU A 457 4.09 -15.26 -7.93
N SER A 458 3.71 -14.96 -6.71
CA SER A 458 3.00 -15.89 -5.82
C SER A 458 1.70 -16.40 -6.48
N PRO A 459 1.31 -17.66 -6.29
CA PRO A 459 0.05 -18.17 -6.81
C PRO A 459 -1.18 -17.42 -6.30
N THR A 460 -1.10 -16.84 -5.10
CA THR A 460 -2.23 -16.23 -4.39
C THR A 460 -2.22 -14.69 -4.41
N SER A 461 -1.12 -14.08 -4.85
CA SER A 461 -0.97 -12.61 -4.89
C SER A 461 -0.05 -12.18 -6.02
N LEU A 462 0.20 -10.89 -6.15
CA LEU A 462 1.19 -10.32 -7.07
C LEU A 462 2.54 -10.00 -6.38
N ALA A 463 2.78 -10.51 -5.18
CA ALA A 463 4.09 -10.46 -4.56
C ALA A 463 5.02 -11.50 -5.19
N LEU A 464 6.33 -11.35 -5.00
CA LEU A 464 7.29 -12.40 -5.36
C LEU A 464 6.92 -13.74 -4.67
N ALA A 465 7.05 -14.85 -5.37
CA ALA A 465 6.73 -16.18 -4.84
C ALA A 465 7.61 -16.54 -3.64
N ALA A 466 8.88 -16.23 -3.71
CA ALA A 466 9.84 -16.37 -2.62
C ALA A 466 10.33 -15.00 -2.14
N PRO A 467 10.68 -14.84 -0.86
CA PRO A 467 11.35 -13.62 -0.39
C PRO A 467 12.63 -13.34 -1.16
N LEU A 468 12.89 -12.06 -1.44
CA LEU A 468 14.13 -11.64 -2.06
C LEU A 468 15.26 -11.67 -1.01
N VAL A 469 16.14 -12.66 -1.10
CA VAL A 469 17.32 -12.78 -0.25
C VAL A 469 18.55 -12.43 -1.08
N LEU A 470 19.34 -11.47 -0.61
CA LEU A 470 20.53 -10.95 -1.30
C LEU A 470 21.72 -10.89 -0.34
N GLN A 471 22.94 -11.00 -0.88
CA GLN A 471 24.13 -10.61 -0.13
C GLN A 471 24.27 -9.10 -0.16
N ALA A 472 24.70 -8.52 0.96
CA ALA A 472 24.93 -7.10 1.07
C ALA A 472 26.26 -6.78 1.73
N GLU A 473 26.89 -5.69 1.28
CA GLU A 473 28.11 -5.14 1.86
C GLU A 473 27.91 -3.64 2.11
N PRO A 474 28.43 -3.10 3.24
CA PRO A 474 28.36 -1.67 3.52
C PRO A 474 29.11 -0.85 2.46
N ARG A 475 28.48 0.24 1.95
CA ARG A 475 29.07 1.16 0.96
C ARG A 475 29.62 2.44 1.57
N LEU A 476 29.16 2.82 2.75
CA LEU A 476 29.44 4.11 3.38
C LEU A 476 30.43 3.94 4.53
N ALA A 477 30.89 5.07 5.07
CA ALA A 477 31.79 5.09 6.21
C ALA A 477 31.13 4.45 7.47
N PRO A 478 31.87 3.72 8.33
CA PRO A 478 31.31 2.95 9.45
C PRO A 478 30.43 3.75 10.42
N HIS A 479 30.73 5.03 10.63
CA HIS A 479 29.97 5.89 11.54
C HIS A 479 28.53 6.15 11.09
N LEU A 480 28.21 5.95 9.82
CA LEU A 480 26.83 6.11 9.29
C LEU A 480 25.95 4.91 9.57
N TYR A 481 26.50 3.81 10.10
CA TYR A 481 25.79 2.61 10.53
C TYR A 481 25.67 2.48 12.07
N ALA A 482 26.16 3.47 12.81
CA ALA A 482 26.20 3.47 14.28
C ALA A 482 24.85 3.86 14.93
#